data_bb84ba266e44afd6367b782d85a12d76
#
_entry.id   bb84ba266e44afd6367b782d85a12d76
#
_cell.length_a   1.000
_cell.length_b   1.000
_cell.length_c   1.000
_cell.angle_alpha   90.00
_cell.angle_beta   90.00
_cell.angle_gamma   90.00
#
_symmetry.space_group_name_H-M   'P 1'
#
loop_
_entity.id
_entity.type
_entity.pdbx_description
1 polymer ?
#
loop_
_entity_poly.entity_id
_entity_poly.type
_entity_poly.pdbx_seq_one_letter_code
_entity_poly.pdbx_strand_id
1 'polypeptide(L)'
;NFIENTRHNISVKLMKNFLKNSPILNIDTTEIAKSILSEVDQFMIIVFEPVILMLTNIVLLLGIVFYLIYTSLKASLVGLITLVLFYLLFYLFSKNILNLQGYRSERSNKGRFQTAIESFKNLKDIRIYNAEEYFIKRFSRFSRTFADTNAIYTSLTASPKYVIEMIVFIVLAL
;
A
#
# COMPACT_ATOMS: atom_id res chain seq x y z
N ASN A 1 -17.50 -10.71 -7.12
CA ASN A 1 -18.82 -10.03 -7.24
C ASN A 1 -19.19 -9.13 -6.05
N PHE A 2 -18.90 -9.49 -4.79
CA PHE A 2 -19.24 -8.65 -3.63
C PHE A 2 -18.49 -7.31 -3.63
N ILE A 3 -17.18 -7.33 -3.87
CA ILE A 3 -16.31 -6.14 -3.91
C ILE A 3 -16.79 -5.18 -5.01
N GLU A 4 -17.04 -5.68 -6.22
CA GLU A 4 -17.50 -4.87 -7.35
C GLU A 4 -18.89 -4.27 -7.11
N ASN A 5 -19.80 -5.01 -6.50
CA ASN A 5 -21.10 -4.48 -6.11
C ASN A 5 -20.98 -3.37 -5.06
N THR A 6 -20.07 -3.54 -4.10
CA THR A 6 -19.82 -2.50 -3.09
C THR A 6 -19.22 -1.25 -3.71
N ARG A 7 -18.24 -1.40 -4.63
CA ARG A 7 -17.67 -0.30 -5.43
C ARG A 7 -18.77 0.47 -6.17
N HIS A 8 -19.60 -0.24 -6.92
CA HIS A 8 -20.72 0.34 -7.66
C HIS A 8 -21.65 1.13 -6.73
N ASN A 9 -22.08 0.52 -5.63
CA ASN A 9 -23.01 1.14 -4.69
C ASN A 9 -22.44 2.41 -4.04
N ILE A 10 -21.14 2.43 -3.70
CA ILE A 10 -20.45 3.60 -3.13
C ILE A 10 -20.41 4.72 -4.18
N SER A 11 -19.97 4.41 -5.41
CA SER A 11 -19.89 5.40 -6.50
C SER A 11 -21.25 6.01 -6.82
N VAL A 12 -22.30 5.19 -6.93
CA VAL A 12 -23.67 5.65 -7.18
C VAL A 12 -24.19 6.49 -6.01
N LYS A 13 -23.92 6.09 -4.77
CA LYS A 13 -24.34 6.84 -3.57
C LYS A 13 -23.66 8.20 -3.50
N LEU A 14 -22.36 8.27 -3.80
CA LEU A 14 -21.62 9.52 -3.88
C LEU A 14 -22.17 10.43 -4.96
N MET A 15 -22.36 9.92 -6.18
CA MET A 15 -22.93 10.68 -7.29
C MET A 15 -24.31 11.24 -6.94
N LYS A 16 -25.18 10.40 -6.34
CA LYS A 16 -26.50 10.83 -5.89
C LYS A 16 -26.44 11.92 -4.80
N ASN A 17 -25.49 11.80 -3.89
CA ASN A 17 -25.31 12.78 -2.81
C ASN A 17 -24.80 14.11 -3.35
N PHE A 18 -23.83 14.10 -4.26
CA PHE A 18 -23.34 15.31 -4.93
C PHE A 18 -24.44 16.01 -5.73
N LEU A 19 -25.21 15.27 -6.54
CA LEU A 19 -26.28 15.86 -7.34
C LEU A 19 -27.42 16.44 -6.53
N LYS A 20 -27.69 15.90 -5.32
CA LYS A 20 -28.81 16.37 -4.49
C LYS A 20 -28.42 17.48 -3.52
N ASN A 21 -27.22 17.46 -2.98
CA ASN A 21 -26.82 18.25 -1.81
C ASN A 21 -25.67 19.23 -2.08
N SER A 22 -25.06 19.23 -3.27
CA SER A 22 -23.97 20.16 -3.56
C SER A 22 -24.54 21.57 -3.83
N PRO A 23 -24.03 22.60 -3.14
CA PRO A 23 -24.35 23.97 -3.50
C PRO A 23 -23.81 24.27 -4.91
N ILE A 24 -24.61 24.98 -5.72
CA ILE A 24 -24.33 25.28 -7.14
C ILE A 24 -23.12 26.24 -7.35
N LEU A 25 -22.42 26.62 -6.27
CA LEU A 25 -21.36 27.61 -6.27
C LEU A 25 -19.98 26.99 -6.50
N ASN A 26 -19.38 27.32 -7.66
CA ASN A 26 -17.95 27.23 -7.99
C ASN A 26 -17.20 25.95 -7.60
N ILE A 27 -17.79 24.79 -7.83
CA ILE A 27 -17.08 23.53 -7.60
C ILE A 27 -16.42 23.11 -8.91
N ASP A 28 -15.12 22.78 -8.85
CA ASP A 28 -14.43 22.20 -9.99
C ASP A 28 -15.01 20.81 -10.31
N THR A 29 -15.79 20.75 -11.37
CA THR A 29 -16.45 19.52 -11.85
C THR A 29 -15.46 18.40 -12.11
N THR A 30 -14.23 18.74 -12.49
CA THR A 30 -13.14 17.80 -12.71
C THR A 30 -12.68 17.13 -11.41
N GLU A 31 -12.62 17.89 -10.32
CA GLU A 31 -12.25 17.41 -9.01
C GLU A 31 -13.31 16.45 -8.43
N ILE A 32 -14.59 16.78 -8.60
CA ILE A 32 -15.69 15.89 -8.19
C ILE A 32 -15.67 14.58 -8.99
N ALA A 33 -15.54 14.68 -10.32
CA ALA A 33 -15.48 13.48 -11.17
C ALA A 33 -14.28 12.59 -10.79
N LYS A 34 -13.13 13.19 -10.51
CA LYS A 34 -11.94 12.48 -10.00
C LYS A 34 -12.21 11.79 -8.68
N SER A 35 -12.83 12.47 -7.71
CA SER A 35 -13.15 11.88 -6.40
C SER A 35 -14.11 10.70 -6.53
N ILE A 36 -15.14 10.79 -7.34
CA ILE A 36 -16.12 9.72 -7.51
C ILE A 36 -15.53 8.50 -8.22
N LEU A 37 -14.70 8.72 -9.24
CA LEU A 37 -14.18 7.64 -10.07
C LEU A 37 -12.85 7.08 -9.56
N SER A 38 -11.88 7.94 -9.29
CA SER A 38 -10.50 7.52 -8.96
C SER A 38 -10.29 7.25 -7.49
N GLU A 39 -10.85 8.07 -6.59
CA GLU A 39 -10.62 7.90 -5.15
C GLU A 39 -11.41 6.73 -4.58
N VAL A 40 -12.63 6.47 -5.11
CA VAL A 40 -13.38 5.27 -4.74
C VAL A 40 -12.63 4.02 -5.19
N ASP A 41 -12.09 4.00 -6.41
CA ASP A 41 -11.32 2.87 -6.90
C ASP A 41 -10.05 2.64 -6.07
N GLN A 42 -9.32 3.70 -5.74
CA GLN A 42 -8.16 3.62 -4.87
C GLN A 42 -8.52 3.14 -3.46
N PHE A 43 -9.61 3.63 -2.88
CA PHE A 43 -10.09 3.15 -1.58
C PHE A 43 -10.42 1.66 -1.60
N MET A 44 -11.10 1.19 -2.64
CA MET A 44 -11.45 -0.22 -2.79
C MET A 44 -10.20 -1.10 -2.86
N ILE A 45 -9.20 -0.72 -3.69
CA ILE A 45 -7.97 -1.50 -3.89
C ILE A 45 -7.04 -1.42 -2.68
N ILE A 46 -6.87 -0.25 -2.07
CA ILE A 46 -5.86 -0.03 -1.03
C ILE A 46 -6.36 -0.41 0.36
N VAL A 47 -7.67 -0.26 0.62
CA VAL A 47 -8.23 -0.47 1.95
C VAL A 47 -9.21 -1.64 1.98
N PHE A 48 -10.23 -1.63 1.12
CA PHE A 48 -11.35 -2.56 1.23
C PHE A 48 -10.95 -4.00 0.87
N GLU A 49 -10.27 -4.21 -0.25
CA GLU A 49 -9.78 -5.54 -0.65
C GLU A 49 -8.81 -6.16 0.38
N PRO A 50 -7.77 -5.45 0.87
CA PRO A 50 -6.90 -6.00 1.90
C PRO A 50 -7.61 -6.34 3.21
N VAL A 51 -8.63 -5.57 3.61
CA VAL A 51 -9.43 -5.86 4.81
C VAL A 51 -10.22 -7.16 4.63
N ILE A 52 -10.86 -7.35 3.48
CA ILE A 52 -11.59 -8.58 3.17
C ILE A 52 -10.64 -9.80 3.16
N LEU A 53 -9.47 -9.65 2.51
CA LEU A 53 -8.45 -10.69 2.49
C LEU A 53 -7.93 -11.01 3.90
N MET A 54 -7.75 -10.00 4.73
CA MET A 54 -7.34 -10.19 6.13
C MET A 54 -8.39 -10.99 6.91
N LEU A 55 -9.68 -10.65 6.78
CA LEU A 55 -10.76 -11.38 7.44
C LEU A 55 -10.83 -12.83 6.96
N THR A 56 -10.69 -13.07 5.65
CA THR A 56 -10.66 -14.43 5.09
C THR A 56 -9.49 -15.24 5.65
N ASN A 57 -8.30 -14.64 5.71
CA ASN A 57 -7.12 -15.29 6.26
C ASN A 57 -7.25 -15.60 7.77
N ILE A 58 -7.91 -14.72 8.54
CA ILE A 58 -8.19 -14.98 9.97
C ILE A 58 -9.11 -16.21 10.12
N VAL A 59 -10.16 -16.31 9.33
CA VAL A 59 -11.07 -17.47 9.38
C VAL A 59 -10.35 -18.77 9.02
N LEU A 60 -9.53 -18.75 7.97
CA LEU A 60 -8.70 -19.89 7.58
C LEU A 60 -7.71 -20.27 8.68
N LEU A 61 -7.03 -19.29 9.28
CA LEU A 61 -6.08 -19.51 10.37
C LEU A 61 -6.76 -20.16 11.58
N LEU A 62 -7.93 -19.66 11.97
CA LEU A 62 -8.71 -20.25 13.07
C LEU A 62 -9.10 -21.70 12.78
N GLY A 63 -9.50 -22.01 11.54
CA GLY A 63 -9.80 -23.37 11.11
C GLY A 63 -8.59 -24.29 11.20
N ILE A 64 -7.44 -23.84 10.74
CA ILE A 64 -6.18 -24.61 10.80
C ILE A 64 -5.76 -24.84 12.26
N VAL A 65 -5.80 -23.81 13.09
CA VAL A 65 -5.43 -23.92 14.52
C VAL A 65 -6.36 -24.91 15.24
N PHE A 66 -7.67 -24.82 14.99
CA PHE A 66 -8.63 -25.73 15.56
C PHE A 66 -8.36 -27.19 15.15
N TYR A 67 -8.10 -27.43 13.87
CA TYR A 67 -7.76 -28.75 13.35
C TYR A 67 -6.46 -29.30 13.98
N LEU A 68 -5.42 -28.47 14.10
CA LEU A 68 -4.16 -28.86 14.70
C LEU A 68 -4.29 -29.19 16.19
N ILE A 69 -5.06 -28.43 16.95
CA ILE A 69 -5.34 -28.71 18.37
C ILE A 69 -6.07 -30.06 18.51
N TYR A 70 -7.00 -30.35 17.62
CA TYR A 70 -7.76 -31.62 17.64
C TYR A 70 -6.83 -32.81 17.35
N THR A 71 -5.88 -32.68 16.43
CA THR A 71 -5.00 -33.78 16.00
C THR A 71 -3.86 -34.03 16.98
N SER A 72 -3.16 -32.99 17.45
CA SER A 72 -2.04 -33.10 18.38
C SER A 72 -1.75 -31.76 19.05
N LEU A 73 -2.17 -31.60 20.28
CA LEU A 73 -1.95 -30.39 21.06
C LEU A 73 -0.44 -30.04 21.21
N LYS A 74 0.40 -31.06 21.42
CA LYS A 74 1.85 -30.85 21.58
C LYS A 74 2.51 -30.33 20.30
N ALA A 75 2.21 -30.92 19.15
CA ALA A 75 2.76 -30.50 17.86
C ALA A 75 2.25 -29.09 17.49
N SER A 76 0.98 -28.81 17.77
CA SER A 76 0.37 -27.49 17.53
C SER A 76 1.06 -26.38 18.34
N LEU A 77 1.30 -26.61 19.63
CA LEU A 77 2.00 -25.64 20.50
C LEU A 77 3.44 -25.40 20.04
N VAL A 78 4.19 -26.42 19.69
CA VAL A 78 5.57 -26.27 19.18
C VAL A 78 5.58 -25.48 17.88
N GLY A 79 4.69 -25.80 16.92
CA GLY A 79 4.58 -25.10 15.67
C GLY A 79 4.21 -23.62 15.85
N LEU A 80 3.25 -23.32 16.72
CA LEU A 80 2.82 -21.95 16.98
C LEU A 80 3.93 -21.12 17.65
N ILE A 81 4.63 -21.68 18.65
CA ILE A 81 5.78 -21.03 19.30
C ILE A 81 6.88 -20.74 18.27
N THR A 82 7.19 -21.69 17.40
CA THR A 82 8.22 -21.53 16.37
C THR A 82 7.87 -20.41 15.40
N LEU A 83 6.61 -20.33 14.93
CA LEU A 83 6.14 -19.26 14.04
C LEU A 83 6.18 -17.89 14.71
N VAL A 84 5.73 -17.79 15.97
CA VAL A 84 5.76 -16.53 16.72
C VAL A 84 7.18 -16.07 16.94
N LEU A 85 8.09 -16.97 17.32
CA LEU A 85 9.50 -16.66 17.54
C LEU A 85 10.17 -16.18 16.24
N PHE A 86 9.92 -16.88 15.14
CA PHE A 86 10.42 -16.48 13.81
C PHE A 86 9.94 -15.08 13.44
N TYR A 87 8.63 -14.80 13.57
CA TYR A 87 8.09 -13.51 13.24
C TYR A 87 8.64 -12.39 14.13
N LEU A 88 8.80 -12.66 15.43
CA LEU A 88 9.39 -11.71 16.38
C LEU A 88 10.84 -11.35 16.01
N LEU A 89 11.66 -12.35 15.71
CA LEU A 89 13.05 -12.14 15.29
C LEU A 89 13.08 -11.34 13.99
N PHE A 90 12.29 -11.72 12.99
CA PHE A 90 12.20 -11.00 11.73
C PHE A 90 11.80 -9.52 11.95
N TYR A 91 10.80 -9.27 12.79
CA TYR A 91 10.35 -7.91 13.12
C TYR A 91 11.46 -7.08 13.77
N LEU A 92 12.18 -7.65 14.74
CA LEU A 92 13.28 -6.96 15.43
C LEU A 92 14.41 -6.56 14.47
N PHE A 93 14.76 -7.43 13.52
CA PHE A 93 15.77 -7.13 12.51
C PHE A 93 15.31 -6.12 11.47
N SER A 94 14.06 -6.22 11.02
CA SER A 94 13.54 -5.41 9.90
C SER A 94 13.05 -4.02 10.33
N LYS A 95 12.61 -3.85 11.57
CA LYS A 95 11.98 -2.62 12.09
C LYS A 95 12.79 -1.35 11.79
N ASN A 96 14.07 -1.34 12.08
CA ASN A 96 14.91 -0.15 11.92
C ASN A 96 15.10 0.20 10.45
N ILE A 97 15.27 -0.82 9.60
CA ILE A 97 15.41 -0.63 8.16
C ILE A 97 14.10 -0.13 7.56
N LEU A 98 12.97 -0.73 7.92
CA LEU A 98 11.65 -0.33 7.45
C LEU A 98 11.32 1.11 7.84
N ASN A 99 11.56 1.51 9.08
CA ASN A 99 11.33 2.87 9.54
C ASN A 99 12.19 3.89 8.77
N LEU A 100 13.48 3.57 8.58
CA LEU A 100 14.39 4.44 7.84
C LEU A 100 13.98 4.59 6.36
N GLN A 101 13.65 3.47 5.71
CA GLN A 101 13.25 3.49 4.31
C GLN A 101 11.86 4.14 4.13
N GLY A 102 10.93 3.92 5.04
CA GLY A 102 9.64 4.59 5.05
C GLY A 102 9.78 6.12 5.12
N TYR A 103 10.57 6.62 6.07
CA TYR A 103 10.83 8.05 6.19
C TYR A 103 11.52 8.65 4.95
N ARG A 104 12.51 7.95 4.40
CA ARG A 104 13.21 8.39 3.18
C ARG A 104 12.28 8.40 1.96
N SER A 105 11.42 7.39 1.82
CA SER A 105 10.42 7.29 0.77
C SER A 105 9.43 8.45 0.83
N GLU A 106 8.87 8.72 2.00
CA GLU A 106 7.93 9.83 2.23
C GLU A 106 8.57 11.19 1.89
N ARG A 107 9.77 11.46 2.41
CA ARG A 107 10.50 12.70 2.12
C ARG A 107 10.79 12.87 0.63
N SER A 108 11.21 11.81 -0.03
CA SER A 108 11.51 11.83 -1.46
C SER A 108 10.25 12.01 -2.30
N ASN A 109 9.16 11.38 -1.91
CA ASN A 109 7.86 11.54 -2.56
C ASN A 109 7.37 13.00 -2.45
N LYS A 110 7.45 13.59 -1.26
CA LYS A 110 7.12 15.01 -1.04
C LYS A 110 7.97 15.92 -1.91
N GLY A 111 9.30 15.68 -1.98
CA GLY A 111 10.21 16.47 -2.83
C GLY A 111 9.89 16.34 -4.32
N ARG A 112 9.51 15.14 -4.78
CA ARG A 112 9.06 14.88 -6.14
C ARG A 112 7.79 15.66 -6.49
N PHE A 113 6.77 15.61 -5.63
CA PHE A 113 5.52 16.34 -5.81
C PHE A 113 5.75 17.86 -5.81
N GLN A 114 6.51 18.37 -4.85
CA GLN A 114 6.82 19.80 -4.78
C GLN A 114 7.53 20.27 -6.04
N THR A 115 8.56 19.53 -6.50
CA THR A 115 9.30 19.89 -7.72
C THR A 115 8.40 19.90 -8.94
N ALA A 116 7.49 18.93 -9.08
CA ALA A 116 6.54 18.89 -10.19
C ALA A 116 5.58 20.10 -10.15
N ILE A 117 4.99 20.39 -8.98
CA ILE A 117 4.08 21.54 -8.81
C ILE A 117 4.80 22.85 -9.10
N GLU A 118 6.01 23.06 -8.55
CA GLU A 118 6.84 24.24 -8.81
C GLU A 118 7.13 24.40 -10.31
N SER A 119 7.48 23.29 -10.98
CA SER A 119 7.79 23.30 -12.42
C SER A 119 6.60 23.69 -13.27
N PHE A 120 5.42 23.12 -12.99
CA PHE A 120 4.23 23.43 -13.78
C PHE A 120 3.67 24.84 -13.49
N LYS A 121 3.73 25.31 -12.24
CA LYS A 121 3.32 26.67 -11.88
C LYS A 121 4.17 27.73 -12.54
N ASN A 122 5.47 27.49 -12.68
CA ASN A 122 6.43 28.45 -13.21
C ASN A 122 6.91 28.08 -14.64
N LEU A 123 6.12 27.32 -15.39
CA LEU A 123 6.52 26.78 -16.69
C LEU A 123 6.99 27.86 -17.67
N LYS A 124 6.33 29.03 -17.67
CA LYS A 124 6.67 30.16 -18.52
C LYS A 124 8.05 30.72 -18.20
N ASP A 125 8.34 30.92 -16.92
CA ASP A 125 9.61 31.46 -16.47
C ASP A 125 10.75 30.46 -16.69
N ILE A 126 10.50 29.19 -16.42
CA ILE A 126 11.47 28.10 -16.67
C ILE A 126 11.90 28.09 -18.14
N ARG A 127 10.96 28.27 -19.09
CA ARG A 127 11.24 28.32 -20.53
C ARG A 127 12.00 29.59 -20.92
N ILE A 128 11.65 30.75 -20.33
CA ILE A 128 12.33 32.02 -20.63
C ILE A 128 13.81 31.97 -20.19
N TYR A 129 14.08 31.35 -19.02
CA TYR A 129 15.43 31.25 -18.46
C TYR A 129 16.19 29.99 -18.87
N ASN A 130 15.61 29.13 -19.75
CA ASN A 130 16.15 27.81 -20.15
C ASN A 130 16.58 26.96 -18.95
N ALA A 131 15.75 26.96 -17.89
CA ALA A 131 16.05 26.26 -16.63
C ALA A 131 15.45 24.85 -16.55
N GLU A 132 14.94 24.29 -17.67
CA GLU A 132 14.26 22.97 -17.71
C GLU A 132 15.15 21.86 -17.16
N GLU A 133 16.41 21.87 -17.55
CA GLU A 133 17.32 20.80 -17.15
C GLU A 133 17.57 20.77 -15.63
N TYR A 134 17.58 21.92 -14.97
CA TYR A 134 17.69 22.01 -13.52
C TYR A 134 16.51 21.33 -12.83
N PHE A 135 15.27 21.61 -13.27
CA PHE A 135 14.06 21.02 -12.67
C PHE A 135 13.97 19.54 -12.98
N ILE A 136 14.33 19.10 -14.19
CA ILE A 136 14.38 17.68 -14.58
C ILE A 136 15.39 16.93 -13.70
N LYS A 137 16.59 17.44 -13.52
CA LYS A 137 17.61 16.81 -12.65
C LYS A 137 17.16 16.76 -11.19
N ARG A 138 16.53 17.82 -10.69
CA ARG A 138 16.00 17.89 -9.33
C ARG A 138 14.89 16.85 -9.13
N PHE A 139 13.93 16.77 -10.06
CA PHE A 139 12.86 15.77 -10.04
C PHE A 139 13.42 14.34 -10.13
N SER A 140 14.34 14.10 -11.08
CA SER A 140 14.96 12.79 -11.30
C SER A 140 15.67 12.28 -10.03
N ARG A 141 16.40 13.15 -9.31
CA ARG A 141 17.04 12.78 -8.05
C ARG A 141 16.03 12.30 -6.99
N PHE A 142 14.95 13.06 -6.79
CA PHE A 142 13.90 12.65 -5.84
C PHE A 142 13.18 11.39 -6.31
N SER A 143 12.87 11.30 -7.60
CA SER A 143 12.21 10.13 -8.19
C SER A 143 13.05 8.87 -8.06
N ARG A 144 14.36 8.96 -8.30
CA ARG A 144 15.29 7.85 -8.13
C ARG A 144 15.35 7.39 -6.68
N THR A 145 15.57 8.33 -5.74
CA THR A 145 15.59 8.01 -4.31
C THR A 145 14.27 7.37 -3.85
N PHE A 146 13.14 7.87 -4.33
CA PHE A 146 11.83 7.27 -4.02
C PHE A 146 11.74 5.84 -4.55
N ALA A 147 12.13 5.60 -5.80
CA ALA A 147 12.09 4.27 -6.40
C ALA A 147 12.97 3.26 -5.62
N ASP A 148 14.20 3.65 -5.30
CA ASP A 148 15.15 2.79 -4.59
C ASP A 148 14.67 2.47 -3.16
N THR A 149 14.19 3.48 -2.42
CA THR A 149 13.68 3.28 -1.05
C THR A 149 12.38 2.48 -1.03
N ASN A 150 11.49 2.72 -2.00
CA ASN A 150 10.24 1.99 -2.11
C ASN A 150 10.46 0.53 -2.52
N ALA A 151 11.42 0.25 -3.39
CA ALA A 151 11.80 -1.11 -3.76
C ALA A 151 12.30 -1.92 -2.55
N ILE A 152 13.17 -1.32 -1.72
CA ILE A 152 13.65 -1.96 -0.48
C ILE A 152 12.49 -2.17 0.50
N TYR A 153 11.63 -1.17 0.68
CA TYR A 153 10.49 -1.25 1.59
C TYR A 153 9.53 -2.36 1.18
N THR A 154 9.12 -2.42 -0.10
CA THR A 154 8.21 -3.45 -0.61
C THR A 154 8.82 -4.85 -0.56
N SER A 155 10.10 -4.98 -0.87
CA SER A 155 10.81 -6.28 -0.77
C SER A 155 10.88 -6.79 0.67
N LEU A 156 11.20 -5.91 1.63
CA LEU A 156 11.27 -6.28 3.04
C LEU A 156 9.89 -6.61 3.63
N THR A 157 8.84 -5.89 3.25
CA THR A 157 7.49 -6.18 3.73
C THR A 157 6.93 -7.49 3.17
N ALA A 158 7.34 -7.89 1.97
CA ALA A 158 6.92 -9.14 1.35
C ALA A 158 7.78 -10.36 1.79
N SER A 159 9.01 -10.12 2.27
CA SER A 159 9.97 -11.21 2.56
C SER A 159 9.52 -12.26 3.58
N PRO A 160 8.77 -11.94 4.67
CA PRO A 160 8.34 -12.97 5.62
C PRO A 160 7.51 -14.08 4.96
N LYS A 161 6.64 -13.71 4.02
CA LYS A 161 5.82 -14.67 3.28
C LYS A 161 6.70 -15.67 2.51
N TYR A 162 7.65 -15.17 1.74
CA TYR A 162 8.51 -16.02 0.90
C TYR A 162 9.44 -16.93 1.72
N VAL A 163 9.92 -16.44 2.87
CA VAL A 163 10.74 -17.27 3.78
C VAL A 163 9.91 -18.41 4.37
N ILE A 164 8.67 -18.15 4.79
CA ILE A 164 7.78 -19.20 5.28
C ILE A 164 7.47 -20.22 4.18
N GLU A 165 7.15 -19.78 2.97
CA GLU A 165 6.90 -20.66 1.83
C GLU A 165 8.11 -21.55 1.55
N MET A 166 9.32 -20.99 1.55
CA MET A 166 10.56 -21.75 1.34
C MET A 166 10.76 -22.82 2.43
N ILE A 167 10.52 -22.50 3.71
CA ILE A 167 10.62 -23.46 4.81
C ILE A 167 9.62 -24.60 4.62
N VAL A 168 8.38 -24.28 4.27
CA VAL A 168 7.33 -25.29 4.03
C VAL A 168 7.75 -26.23 2.89
N PHE A 169 8.27 -25.70 1.77
CA PHE A 169 8.74 -26.53 0.67
C PHE A 169 9.90 -27.46 1.07
N ILE A 170 10.85 -26.96 1.85
CA ILE A 170 11.96 -27.79 2.35
C ILE A 170 11.44 -28.92 3.24
N VAL A 171 10.51 -28.64 4.14
CA VAL A 171 9.93 -29.66 5.04
C VAL A 171 9.12 -30.71 4.26
N LEU A 172 8.43 -30.32 3.18
CA LEU A 172 7.69 -31.26 2.33
C LEU A 172 8.59 -32.12 1.42
N ALA A 173 9.80 -31.67 1.15
CA ALA A 173 10.75 -32.39 0.29
C ALA A 173 11.64 -33.41 1.07
N LEU A 174 11.65 -33.36 2.38
CA LEU A 174 12.35 -34.30 3.28
C LEU A 174 11.46 -35.46 3.72
#